data_e41c8c8c209d6600249b4f7f3b8dcce6
#
_entry.id   e41c8c8c209d6600249b4f7f3b8dcce6
#
_cell.length_a   1.000
_cell.length_b   1.000
_cell.length_c   1.000
_cell.angle_alpha   90.00
_cell.angle_beta   90.00
_cell.angle_gamma   90.00
#
_symmetry.space_group_name_H-M   'P 1'
#
loop_
_entity.id
_entity.type
_entity.pdbx_description
1 polymer ?
#
loop_
_entity_poly.entity_id
_entity_poly.type
_entity_poly.pdbx_seq_one_letter_code
_entity_poly.pdbx_strand_id
1 'polypeptide(L)'
;MGSEFRDIVPEGSTVERLATGFLFTEGPVWDLAGGYLLFSDIPGNRIIRWAPGEGISNFRAPSGKSNGLTRDMQGRLIACEHANRRVSRTGEDGTVVTVASHYENRRLNSPNDVVVKSDGGIYFTDPPYGLDPMFGAMGEPELPFYGVYRVSPEGDLSLLISDCVPNGLAFSPDESLLYVADTERNHLRVFDVTADGKTSNGRTFAQISGEPLAPDGLKADVQGNIYVTGKGGIWVLNPEGNRLGVITVPELPANLAWGDSDRKTLYITARSSLYRVRLNVAGVRLPG
;
A
#
# COMPACT_ATOMS: atom_id res chain seq x y z
N MET A 1 10.25 -14.12 21.69
CA MET A 1 9.38 -14.27 20.52
C MET A 1 8.47 -15.46 20.77
N GLY A 2 7.16 -15.29 20.62
CA GLY A 2 6.19 -16.38 20.80
C GLY A 2 6.35 -17.46 19.72
N SER A 3 5.78 -18.66 19.94
CA SER A 3 5.81 -19.77 18.97
C SER A 3 5.19 -19.36 17.64
N GLU A 4 4.03 -18.68 17.65
CA GLU A 4 3.30 -18.23 16.46
C GLU A 4 4.12 -17.32 15.54
N PHE A 5 4.94 -16.40 16.10
CA PHE A 5 5.81 -15.56 15.28
C PHE A 5 6.90 -16.36 14.57
N ARG A 6 7.44 -17.43 15.19
CA ARG A 6 8.45 -18.31 14.59
C ARG A 6 7.85 -19.19 13.49
N ASP A 7 6.56 -19.51 13.58
CA ASP A 7 5.86 -20.25 12.52
C ASP A 7 5.73 -19.39 11.24
N ILE A 8 5.69 -18.04 11.40
CA ILE A 8 5.61 -17.07 10.31
C ILE A 8 7.01 -16.70 9.81
N VAL A 9 7.91 -16.29 10.73
CA VAL A 9 9.25 -15.80 10.41
C VAL A 9 10.26 -16.91 10.78
N PRO A 10 10.86 -17.59 9.77
CA PRO A 10 11.83 -18.66 10.02
C PRO A 10 12.97 -18.21 10.91
N GLU A 11 13.43 -19.09 11.79
CA GLU A 11 14.62 -18.81 12.60
C GLU A 11 15.84 -18.56 11.71
N GLY A 12 16.60 -17.50 12.00
CA GLY A 12 17.73 -17.08 11.18
C GLY A 12 17.37 -16.31 9.92
N SER A 13 16.08 -15.98 9.68
CA SER A 13 15.70 -15.10 8.59
C SER A 13 16.42 -13.76 8.68
N THR A 14 16.97 -13.30 7.55
CA THR A 14 17.64 -12.00 7.42
C THR A 14 16.87 -11.10 6.47
N VAL A 15 16.77 -9.82 6.82
CA VAL A 15 16.28 -8.78 5.92
C VAL A 15 17.43 -8.37 4.99
N GLU A 16 17.31 -8.73 3.72
CA GLU A 16 18.30 -8.46 2.68
C GLU A 16 18.01 -7.14 1.99
N ARG A 17 19.02 -6.27 1.83
CA ARG A 17 18.91 -5.07 1.03
C ARG A 17 19.19 -5.39 -0.45
N LEU A 18 18.20 -5.17 -1.32
CA LEU A 18 18.27 -5.45 -2.75
C LEU A 18 18.83 -4.27 -3.55
N ALA A 19 18.46 -3.04 -3.15
CA ALA A 19 18.88 -1.81 -3.81
C ALA A 19 18.83 -0.62 -2.86
N THR A 20 19.57 0.44 -3.17
CA THR A 20 19.60 1.70 -2.42
C THR A 20 19.93 2.87 -3.36
N GLY A 21 19.84 4.11 -2.86
CA GLY A 21 20.15 5.32 -3.63
C GLY A 21 18.91 6.00 -4.21
N PHE A 22 17.74 5.67 -3.69
CA PHE A 22 16.48 6.36 -3.97
C PHE A 22 16.29 7.56 -3.03
N LEU A 23 15.34 8.45 -3.36
CA LEU A 23 15.01 9.58 -2.50
C LEU A 23 13.99 9.22 -1.43
N PHE A 24 12.90 8.55 -1.83
CA PHE A 24 11.89 7.99 -0.90
C PHE A 24 11.09 6.89 -1.62
N THR A 25 11.30 5.66 -1.18
CA THR A 25 10.69 4.48 -1.80
C THR A 25 9.33 4.14 -1.18
N GLU A 26 8.35 3.86 -2.04
CA GLU A 26 6.97 3.61 -1.66
C GLU A 26 6.23 2.67 -2.62
N GLY A 27 5.01 2.31 -2.26
CA GLY A 27 3.99 1.67 -3.08
C GLY A 27 4.45 0.43 -3.84
N PRO A 28 5.07 -0.56 -3.19
CA PRO A 28 5.55 -1.73 -3.89
C PRO A 28 4.40 -2.62 -4.36
N VAL A 29 4.52 -3.18 -5.56
CA VAL A 29 3.61 -4.20 -6.09
C VAL A 29 4.39 -5.23 -6.91
N TRP A 30 4.13 -6.51 -6.67
CA TRP A 30 4.71 -7.60 -7.45
C TRP A 30 3.88 -7.87 -8.71
N ASP A 31 4.55 -7.90 -9.85
CA ASP A 31 3.98 -8.38 -11.12
C ASP A 31 4.18 -9.88 -11.22
N LEU A 32 3.12 -10.64 -11.02
CA LEU A 32 3.20 -12.10 -10.99
C LEU A 32 3.52 -12.68 -12.37
N ALA A 33 2.96 -12.10 -13.43
CA ALA A 33 3.16 -12.59 -14.80
C ALA A 33 4.59 -12.31 -15.29
N GLY A 34 5.14 -11.13 -14.96
CA GLY A 34 6.49 -10.73 -15.36
C GLY A 34 7.59 -11.16 -14.39
N GLY A 35 7.26 -11.59 -13.16
CA GLY A 35 8.25 -12.01 -12.16
C GLY A 35 9.14 -10.87 -11.66
N TYR A 36 8.60 -9.66 -11.51
CA TYR A 36 9.33 -8.48 -11.06
C TYR A 36 8.51 -7.62 -10.07
N LEU A 37 9.20 -6.78 -9.32
CA LEU A 37 8.61 -5.78 -8.44
C LEU A 37 8.59 -4.42 -9.12
N LEU A 38 7.49 -3.69 -9.00
CA LEU A 38 7.42 -2.26 -9.22
C LEU A 38 7.34 -1.55 -7.87
N PHE A 39 7.94 -0.36 -7.76
CA PHE A 39 7.78 0.54 -6.63
C PHE A 39 8.03 1.98 -7.04
N SER A 40 7.52 2.91 -6.28
CA SER A 40 7.66 4.35 -6.52
C SER A 40 8.92 4.89 -5.83
N ASP A 41 9.64 5.78 -6.51
CA ASP A 41 10.57 6.74 -5.91
C ASP A 41 9.90 8.12 -6.04
N ILE A 42 9.12 8.50 -5.00
CA ILE A 42 8.16 9.62 -5.09
C ILE A 42 8.87 10.93 -5.46
N PRO A 43 9.88 11.43 -4.68
CA PRO A 43 10.55 12.67 -5.04
C PRO A 43 11.37 12.56 -6.33
N GLY A 44 11.84 11.35 -6.65
CA GLY A 44 12.51 11.03 -7.93
C GLY A 44 11.57 11.03 -9.14
N ASN A 45 10.26 11.14 -8.91
CA ASN A 45 9.21 11.21 -9.92
C ASN A 45 9.26 10.05 -10.92
N ARG A 46 9.45 8.82 -10.41
CA ARG A 46 9.60 7.62 -11.22
C ARG A 46 9.03 6.37 -10.56
N ILE A 47 8.57 5.44 -11.38
CA ILE A 47 8.30 4.05 -10.98
C ILE A 47 9.53 3.24 -11.38
N ILE A 48 10.04 2.49 -10.44
CA ILE A 48 11.21 1.63 -10.57
C ILE A 48 10.74 0.20 -10.76
N ARG A 49 11.44 -0.54 -11.62
CA ARG A 49 11.35 -2.00 -11.75
C ARG A 49 12.58 -2.63 -11.13
N TRP A 50 12.37 -3.60 -10.25
CA TRP A 50 13.42 -4.52 -9.81
C TRP A 50 13.06 -5.93 -10.25
N ALA A 51 14.00 -6.64 -10.86
CA ALA A 51 13.81 -8.04 -11.23
C ALA A 51 14.99 -8.90 -10.78
N PRO A 52 14.74 -10.16 -10.35
CA PRO A 52 15.81 -11.10 -10.01
C PRO A 52 16.78 -11.29 -11.17
N GLY A 53 18.08 -11.16 -10.89
CA GLY A 53 19.14 -11.30 -11.90
C GLY A 53 19.37 -10.12 -12.84
N GLU A 54 18.39 -9.22 -12.99
CA GLU A 54 18.48 -8.02 -13.83
C GLU A 54 18.77 -6.74 -13.02
N GLY A 55 18.34 -6.72 -11.74
CA GLY A 55 18.49 -5.56 -10.87
C GLY A 55 17.47 -4.45 -11.14
N ILE A 56 17.91 -3.19 -11.06
CA ILE A 56 17.07 -1.98 -11.13
C ILE A 56 17.01 -1.41 -12.55
N SER A 57 15.80 -1.01 -12.95
CA SER A 57 15.57 -0.21 -14.17
C SER A 57 14.40 0.77 -13.95
N ASN A 58 14.29 1.79 -14.79
CA ASN A 58 13.13 2.67 -14.80
C ASN A 58 11.99 1.98 -15.56
N PHE A 59 10.81 1.90 -14.91
CA PHE A 59 9.58 1.43 -15.55
C PHE A 59 8.82 2.61 -16.19
N ARG A 60 8.65 3.71 -15.44
CA ARG A 60 7.97 4.94 -15.91
C ARG A 60 8.60 6.19 -15.29
N ALA A 61 8.95 7.16 -16.13
CA ALA A 61 9.39 8.49 -15.74
C ALA A 61 8.99 9.51 -16.83
N PRO A 62 8.30 10.62 -16.47
CA PRO A 62 7.81 10.95 -15.15
C PRO A 62 6.64 10.06 -14.72
N SER A 63 6.50 9.84 -13.39
CA SER A 63 5.43 9.02 -12.81
C SER A 63 4.24 9.84 -12.30
N GLY A 64 4.31 11.17 -12.33
CA GLY A 64 3.38 12.05 -11.64
C GLY A 64 3.59 12.03 -10.11
N LYS A 65 4.81 11.76 -9.66
CA LYS A 65 5.16 11.49 -8.26
C LYS A 65 4.21 10.42 -7.67
N SER A 66 4.18 9.27 -8.35
CA SER A 66 3.37 8.13 -7.89
C SER A 66 3.78 7.70 -6.50
N ASN A 67 2.80 7.22 -5.72
CA ASN A 67 2.98 6.59 -4.43
C ASN A 67 2.50 5.13 -4.51
N GLY A 68 1.33 4.78 -3.97
CA GLY A 68 0.77 3.44 -3.98
C GLY A 68 0.56 2.88 -5.37
N LEU A 69 0.94 1.62 -5.57
CA LEU A 69 0.76 0.88 -6.82
C LEU A 69 0.02 -0.42 -6.55
N THR A 70 -0.83 -0.82 -7.49
CA THR A 70 -1.46 -2.15 -7.50
C THR A 70 -1.76 -2.62 -8.92
N ARG A 71 -2.30 -3.85 -9.07
CA ARG A 71 -2.79 -4.36 -10.35
C ARG A 71 -4.31 -4.50 -10.30
N ASP A 72 -4.97 -4.22 -11.42
CA ASP A 72 -6.40 -4.52 -11.57
C ASP A 72 -6.61 -5.97 -12.03
N MET A 73 -7.89 -6.36 -12.17
CA MET A 73 -8.30 -7.72 -12.58
C MET A 73 -7.75 -8.16 -13.94
N GLN A 74 -7.31 -7.22 -14.78
CA GLN A 74 -6.68 -7.47 -16.08
C GLN A 74 -5.15 -7.36 -16.03
N GLY A 75 -4.56 -7.24 -14.83
CA GLY A 75 -3.12 -7.07 -14.65
C GLY A 75 -2.59 -5.68 -15.01
N ARG A 76 -3.46 -4.70 -15.30
CA ARG A 76 -3.04 -3.33 -15.63
C ARG A 76 -2.61 -2.58 -14.37
N LEU A 77 -1.56 -1.75 -14.50
CA LEU A 77 -1.05 -0.96 -13.39
C LEU A 77 -2.02 0.16 -12.99
N ILE A 78 -2.41 0.17 -11.72
CA ILE A 78 -3.09 1.29 -11.06
C ILE A 78 -2.05 2.03 -10.21
N ALA A 79 -2.05 3.36 -10.26
CA ALA A 79 -1.12 4.20 -9.51
C ALA A 79 -1.85 5.40 -8.89
N CYS A 80 -1.53 5.67 -7.62
CA CYS A 80 -1.85 6.92 -6.96
C CYS A 80 -0.79 7.96 -7.33
N GLU A 81 -1.17 9.06 -7.97
CA GLU A 81 -0.27 10.09 -8.46
C GLU A 81 -0.44 11.38 -7.66
N HIS A 82 0.49 11.67 -6.76
CA HIS A 82 0.43 12.85 -5.88
C HIS A 82 0.46 14.17 -6.66
N ALA A 83 1.41 14.33 -7.61
CA ALA A 83 1.55 15.58 -8.35
C ALA A 83 0.36 15.88 -9.26
N ASN A 84 -0.31 14.82 -9.74
CA ASN A 84 -1.51 14.96 -10.58
C ASN A 84 -2.81 14.94 -9.77
N ARG A 85 -2.74 14.61 -8.46
CA ARG A 85 -3.88 14.50 -7.55
C ARG A 85 -4.95 13.57 -8.12
N ARG A 86 -4.53 12.36 -8.52
CA ARG A 86 -5.42 11.39 -9.17
C ARG A 86 -5.00 9.94 -8.90
N VAL A 87 -5.95 9.03 -9.09
CA VAL A 87 -5.68 7.62 -9.36
C VAL A 87 -5.67 7.42 -10.87
N SER A 88 -4.67 6.75 -11.40
CA SER A 88 -4.52 6.46 -12.83
C SER A 88 -4.43 4.97 -13.11
N ARG A 89 -4.73 4.58 -14.36
CA ARG A 89 -4.57 3.23 -14.88
C ARG A 89 -3.74 3.27 -16.16
N THR A 90 -2.75 2.37 -16.25
CA THR A 90 -1.93 2.21 -17.45
C THR A 90 -2.50 1.08 -18.31
N GLY A 91 -2.89 1.39 -19.54
CA GLY A 91 -3.35 0.43 -20.54
C GLY A 91 -2.21 -0.46 -21.04
N GLU A 92 -2.57 -1.51 -21.79
CA GLU A 92 -1.59 -2.43 -22.42
C GLU A 92 -0.69 -1.74 -23.43
N ASP A 93 -1.20 -0.70 -24.08
CA ASP A 93 -0.48 0.18 -25.02
C ASP A 93 0.43 1.21 -24.33
N GLY A 94 0.50 1.20 -22.99
CA GLY A 94 1.22 2.19 -22.17
C GLY A 94 0.48 3.50 -21.95
N THR A 95 -0.72 3.69 -22.51
CA THR A 95 -1.54 4.90 -22.30
C THR A 95 -1.97 4.99 -20.84
N VAL A 96 -1.77 6.17 -20.23
CA VAL A 96 -2.16 6.43 -18.84
C VAL A 96 -3.46 7.21 -18.81
N VAL A 97 -4.53 6.61 -18.30
CA VAL A 97 -5.85 7.23 -18.16
C VAL A 97 -6.19 7.53 -16.70
N THR A 98 -6.98 8.59 -16.47
CA THR A 98 -7.47 8.93 -15.14
C THR A 98 -8.62 7.99 -14.74
N VAL A 99 -8.52 7.39 -13.54
CA VAL A 99 -9.58 6.60 -12.90
C VAL A 99 -10.44 7.49 -11.99
N ALA A 100 -9.79 8.31 -11.15
CA ALA A 100 -10.45 9.26 -10.26
C ALA A 100 -9.54 10.47 -10.02
N SER A 101 -10.10 11.68 -10.01
CA SER A 101 -9.36 12.92 -9.71
C SER A 101 -10.19 13.98 -8.99
N HIS A 102 -11.52 13.85 -8.98
CA HIS A 102 -12.45 14.77 -8.34
C HIS A 102 -13.54 14.00 -7.60
N TYR A 103 -13.97 14.54 -6.48
CA TYR A 103 -15.15 14.13 -5.73
C TYR A 103 -16.03 15.36 -5.52
N GLU A 104 -17.32 15.30 -5.88
CA GLU A 104 -18.27 16.42 -5.81
C GLU A 104 -17.74 17.73 -6.42
N ASN A 105 -17.13 17.63 -7.63
CA ASN A 105 -16.52 18.73 -8.38
C ASN A 105 -15.30 19.40 -7.72
N ARG A 106 -14.74 18.83 -6.65
CA ARG A 106 -13.49 19.27 -5.99
C ARG A 106 -12.39 18.27 -6.27
N ARG A 107 -11.17 18.75 -6.45
CA ARG A 107 -10.02 17.88 -6.65
C ARG A 107 -9.79 17.02 -5.39
N LEU A 108 -9.42 15.76 -5.61
CA LEU A 108 -8.87 14.91 -4.56
C LEU A 108 -7.64 15.57 -3.91
N ASN A 109 -7.32 15.23 -2.67
CA ASN A 109 -6.16 15.79 -1.98
C ASN A 109 -4.86 15.29 -2.60
N SER A 110 -4.48 14.05 -2.28
CA SER A 110 -3.32 13.39 -2.88
C SER A 110 -3.45 11.88 -2.72
N PRO A 111 -4.15 11.19 -3.65
CA PRO A 111 -4.32 9.74 -3.57
C PRO A 111 -3.00 9.04 -3.24
N ASN A 112 -3.01 8.19 -2.18
CA ASN A 112 -1.79 7.72 -1.54
C ASN A 112 -1.58 6.21 -1.73
N ASP A 113 -2.41 5.34 -1.13
CA ASP A 113 -2.31 3.89 -1.31
C ASP A 113 -3.59 3.34 -1.96
N VAL A 114 -3.49 2.16 -2.58
CA VAL A 114 -4.57 1.60 -3.40
C VAL A 114 -4.58 0.09 -3.38
N VAL A 115 -5.78 -0.49 -3.29
CA VAL A 115 -6.04 -1.93 -3.42
C VAL A 115 -7.23 -2.16 -4.35
N VAL A 116 -7.24 -3.32 -5.00
CA VAL A 116 -8.35 -3.76 -5.85
C VAL A 116 -9.00 -4.98 -5.22
N LYS A 117 -10.32 -4.94 -5.11
CA LYS A 117 -11.14 -6.06 -4.62
C LYS A 117 -11.43 -7.05 -5.75
N SER A 118 -11.70 -8.30 -5.43
CA SER A 118 -12.00 -9.37 -6.42
C SER A 118 -13.20 -9.09 -7.31
N ASP A 119 -14.10 -8.19 -6.90
CA ASP A 119 -15.20 -7.68 -7.73
C ASP A 119 -14.78 -6.63 -8.76
N GLY A 120 -13.51 -6.19 -8.76
CA GLY A 120 -12.97 -5.13 -9.62
C GLY A 120 -13.07 -3.73 -9.04
N GLY A 121 -13.64 -3.56 -7.86
CA GLY A 121 -13.69 -2.27 -7.14
C GLY A 121 -12.30 -1.81 -6.72
N ILE A 122 -11.96 -0.55 -7.00
CA ILE A 122 -10.68 0.08 -6.65
C ILE A 122 -10.89 0.93 -5.40
N TYR A 123 -10.17 0.60 -4.32
CA TYR A 123 -10.22 1.34 -3.05
C TYR A 123 -8.91 2.09 -2.85
N PHE A 124 -8.98 3.36 -2.51
CA PHE A 124 -7.80 4.18 -2.31
C PHE A 124 -7.96 5.19 -1.18
N THR A 125 -6.83 5.59 -0.62
CA THR A 125 -6.74 6.62 0.43
C THR A 125 -6.36 7.97 -0.18
N ASP A 126 -6.86 9.07 0.43
CA ASP A 126 -6.64 10.43 -0.08
C ASP A 126 -6.25 11.40 1.06
N PRO A 127 -5.08 11.21 1.68
CA PRO A 127 -4.53 12.10 2.72
C PRO A 127 -3.89 13.36 2.14
N PRO A 128 -3.36 14.29 2.98
CA PRO A 128 -2.73 15.53 2.51
C PRO A 128 -1.26 15.39 2.10
N TYR A 129 -0.61 14.24 2.29
CA TYR A 129 0.85 14.11 2.24
C TYR A 129 1.47 14.54 0.91
N GLY A 130 0.79 14.30 -0.21
CA GLY A 130 1.24 14.71 -1.54
C GLY A 130 0.94 16.18 -1.88
N LEU A 131 0.41 16.98 -0.95
CA LEU A 131 0.32 18.43 -1.08
C LEU A 131 1.62 19.12 -0.64
N ASP A 132 2.54 18.39 -0.02
CA ASP A 132 3.92 18.82 0.19
C ASP A 132 4.70 18.79 -1.13
N PRO A 133 5.44 19.85 -1.50
CA PRO A 133 6.19 19.92 -2.75
C PRO A 133 7.28 18.86 -2.90
N MET A 134 7.77 18.30 -1.80
CA MET A 134 8.72 17.19 -1.84
C MET A 134 8.06 15.92 -2.41
N PHE A 135 6.83 15.63 -1.97
CA PHE A 135 6.13 14.39 -2.30
C PHE A 135 5.08 14.54 -3.40
N GLY A 136 4.67 15.76 -3.75
CA GLY A 136 3.63 15.98 -4.76
C GLY A 136 3.67 17.37 -5.38
N ALA A 137 2.50 17.92 -5.64
CA ALA A 137 2.29 19.29 -6.08
C ALA A 137 1.88 20.15 -4.88
N MET A 138 2.60 21.22 -4.65
CA MET A 138 2.20 22.20 -3.63
C MET A 138 0.78 22.71 -3.90
N GLY A 139 -0.07 22.68 -2.87
CA GLY A 139 -1.46 23.14 -2.97
C GLY A 139 -2.21 23.01 -1.66
N GLU A 140 -3.37 23.62 -1.62
CA GLU A 140 -4.28 23.51 -0.50
C GLU A 140 -5.32 22.41 -0.76
N PRO A 141 -5.81 21.73 0.30
CA PRO A 141 -6.96 20.83 0.18
C PRO A 141 -8.19 21.58 -0.35
N GLU A 142 -8.87 21.01 -1.35
CA GLU A 142 -10.16 21.51 -1.80
C GLU A 142 -11.32 20.84 -1.07
N LEU A 143 -11.11 19.60 -0.63
CA LEU A 143 -12.06 18.85 0.19
C LEU A 143 -11.87 19.21 1.67
N PRO A 144 -12.96 19.31 2.46
CA PRO A 144 -12.90 19.66 3.88
C PRO A 144 -12.53 18.47 4.79
N PHE A 145 -12.12 17.35 4.20
CA PHE A 145 -11.75 16.10 4.89
C PHE A 145 -10.73 15.32 4.07
N TYR A 146 -10.12 14.34 4.70
CA TYR A 146 -9.32 13.28 4.09
C TYR A 146 -10.15 12.01 4.12
N GLY A 147 -10.00 11.13 3.11
CA GLY A 147 -10.94 10.03 2.99
C GLY A 147 -10.39 8.74 2.39
N VAL A 148 -11.17 7.68 2.59
CA VAL A 148 -11.04 6.44 1.82
C VAL A 148 -12.19 6.41 0.82
N TYR A 149 -11.86 6.14 -0.42
CA TYR A 149 -12.80 6.12 -1.53
C TYR A 149 -12.85 4.77 -2.22
N ARG A 150 -13.94 4.52 -2.93
CA ARG A 150 -14.12 3.38 -3.83
C ARG A 150 -14.55 3.86 -5.19
N VAL A 151 -13.87 3.36 -6.24
CA VAL A 151 -14.38 3.40 -7.60
C VAL A 151 -15.01 2.05 -7.90
N SER A 152 -16.28 2.03 -8.27
CA SER A 152 -16.98 0.79 -8.63
C SER A 152 -16.44 0.22 -9.95
N PRO A 153 -16.73 -1.06 -10.30
CA PRO A 153 -16.39 -1.61 -11.62
C PRO A 153 -16.97 -0.80 -12.78
N GLU A 154 -18.11 -0.12 -12.56
CA GLU A 154 -18.79 0.74 -13.54
C GLU A 154 -18.13 2.14 -13.65
N GLY A 155 -17.24 2.49 -12.70
CA GLY A 155 -16.51 3.76 -12.69
C GLY A 155 -17.09 4.82 -11.73
N ASP A 156 -18.07 4.49 -10.92
CA ASP A 156 -18.68 5.41 -9.95
C ASP A 156 -17.80 5.59 -8.72
N LEU A 157 -17.42 6.85 -8.44
CA LEU A 157 -16.65 7.21 -7.25
C LEU A 157 -17.55 7.46 -6.04
N SER A 158 -17.25 6.84 -4.93
CA SER A 158 -17.94 7.02 -3.64
C SER A 158 -16.96 7.21 -2.50
N LEU A 159 -17.31 8.08 -1.54
CA LEU A 159 -16.61 8.25 -0.27
C LEU A 159 -17.09 7.17 0.71
N LEU A 160 -16.16 6.46 1.31
CA LEU A 160 -16.45 5.40 2.29
C LEU A 160 -16.19 5.83 3.73
N ILE A 161 -15.08 6.54 3.98
CA ILE A 161 -14.60 6.93 5.31
C ILE A 161 -14.05 8.34 5.21
N SER A 162 -14.40 9.23 6.16
CA SER A 162 -13.95 10.64 6.18
C SER A 162 -13.54 11.14 7.57
N ASP A 163 -13.43 10.25 8.55
CA ASP A 163 -13.15 10.59 9.95
C ASP A 163 -11.74 10.14 10.40
N CYS A 164 -10.79 10.05 9.46
CA CYS A 164 -9.38 9.69 9.70
C CYS A 164 -8.46 10.43 8.73
N VAL A 165 -7.15 10.39 8.99
CA VAL A 165 -6.11 10.74 8.03
C VAL A 165 -5.52 9.43 7.50
N PRO A 166 -6.13 8.85 6.45
CA PRO A 166 -5.80 7.49 6.03
C PRO A 166 -4.47 7.45 5.28
N ASN A 167 -3.72 6.35 5.45
CA ASN A 167 -2.49 6.08 4.73
C ASN A 167 -2.62 4.74 4.00
N GLY A 168 -1.94 3.68 4.44
CA GLY A 168 -2.07 2.36 3.86
C GLY A 168 -3.45 1.72 4.07
N LEU A 169 -3.81 0.78 3.18
CA LEU A 169 -5.02 -0.04 3.31
C LEU A 169 -4.80 -1.47 2.80
N ALA A 170 -5.56 -2.42 3.35
CA ALA A 170 -5.55 -3.82 2.92
C ALA A 170 -6.87 -4.52 3.25
N PHE A 171 -7.27 -5.49 2.44
CA PHE A 171 -8.38 -6.39 2.75
C PHE A 171 -7.92 -7.59 3.59
N SER A 172 -8.85 -8.18 4.35
CA SER A 172 -8.73 -9.55 4.86
C SER A 172 -8.70 -10.56 3.70
N PRO A 173 -8.23 -11.80 3.93
CA PRO A 173 -8.15 -12.81 2.86
C PRO A 173 -9.48 -13.12 2.17
N ASP A 174 -10.59 -13.01 2.90
CA ASP A 174 -11.97 -13.21 2.42
C ASP A 174 -12.64 -11.92 1.94
N GLU A 175 -11.90 -10.79 1.99
CA GLU A 175 -12.35 -9.46 1.63
C GLU A 175 -13.58 -8.94 2.41
N SER A 176 -13.90 -9.58 3.53
CA SER A 176 -15.00 -9.15 4.41
C SER A 176 -14.64 -7.97 5.31
N LEU A 177 -13.34 -7.70 5.48
CA LEU A 177 -12.80 -6.61 6.28
C LEU A 177 -11.86 -5.73 5.45
N LEU A 178 -11.93 -4.42 5.69
CA LEU A 178 -10.97 -3.43 5.19
C LEU A 178 -10.20 -2.83 6.37
N TYR A 179 -8.89 -2.99 6.39
CA TYR A 179 -7.98 -2.37 7.34
C TYR A 179 -7.44 -1.07 6.76
N VAL A 180 -7.37 -0.03 7.59
CA VAL A 180 -6.88 1.31 7.21
C VAL A 180 -5.93 1.83 8.28
N ALA A 181 -4.75 2.26 7.87
CA ALA A 181 -3.81 2.97 8.72
C ALA A 181 -4.28 4.41 8.93
N ASP A 182 -4.49 4.81 10.18
CA ASP A 182 -4.74 6.20 10.59
C ASP A 182 -3.46 6.72 11.24
N THR A 183 -2.59 7.29 10.44
CA THR A 183 -1.23 7.69 10.84
C THR A 183 -1.25 8.72 11.95
N GLU A 184 -2.11 9.72 11.87
CA GLU A 184 -2.17 10.81 12.85
C GLU A 184 -2.63 10.34 14.24
N ARG A 185 -3.43 9.26 14.28
CA ARG A 185 -3.90 8.66 15.55
C ARG A 185 -3.08 7.45 15.98
N ASN A 186 -2.04 7.09 15.23
CA ASN A 186 -1.13 5.97 15.54
C ASN A 186 -1.88 4.64 15.75
N HIS A 187 -2.90 4.35 14.96
CA HIS A 187 -3.64 3.10 15.06
C HIS A 187 -4.06 2.55 13.69
N LEU A 188 -4.35 1.26 13.66
CA LEU A 188 -5.11 0.64 12.58
C LEU A 188 -6.58 0.66 12.91
N ARG A 189 -7.41 1.01 11.94
CA ARG A 189 -8.85 0.83 11.96
C ARG A 189 -9.23 -0.38 11.12
N VAL A 190 -10.35 -0.99 11.44
CA VAL A 190 -10.97 -2.06 10.65
C VAL A 190 -12.44 -1.76 10.44
N PHE A 191 -12.93 -2.07 9.24
CA PHE A 191 -14.31 -1.85 8.81
C PHE A 191 -14.85 -3.13 8.20
N ASP A 192 -16.10 -3.44 8.43
CA ASP A 192 -16.81 -4.50 7.73
C ASP A 192 -17.11 -4.03 6.29
N VAL A 193 -16.90 -4.90 5.31
CA VAL A 193 -17.17 -4.63 3.89
C VAL A 193 -18.47 -5.32 3.50
N THR A 194 -19.43 -4.53 3.05
CA THR A 194 -20.75 -5.04 2.62
C THR A 194 -20.70 -5.59 1.20
N ALA A 195 -21.72 -6.36 0.80
CA ALA A 195 -21.79 -6.99 -0.52
C ALA A 195 -21.79 -5.97 -1.68
N ASP A 196 -22.28 -4.73 -1.45
CA ASP A 196 -22.21 -3.63 -2.42
C ASP A 196 -20.89 -2.84 -2.37
N GLY A 197 -19.90 -3.33 -1.61
CA GLY A 197 -18.56 -2.77 -1.51
C GLY A 197 -18.45 -1.52 -0.63
N LYS A 198 -19.48 -1.20 0.15
CA LYS A 198 -19.41 -0.13 1.16
C LYS A 198 -18.79 -0.63 2.45
N THR A 199 -18.46 0.31 3.34
CA THR A 199 -17.90 0.02 4.66
C THR A 199 -18.88 0.38 5.77
N SER A 200 -18.84 -0.40 6.86
CA SER A 200 -19.63 -0.18 8.07
C SER A 200 -18.86 -0.60 9.32
N ASN A 201 -19.43 -0.37 10.51
CA ASN A 201 -18.89 -0.86 11.80
C ASN A 201 -17.41 -0.53 12.04
N GLY A 202 -16.99 0.69 11.71
CA GLY A 202 -15.61 1.14 11.90
C GLY A 202 -15.19 1.08 13.37
N ARG A 203 -14.04 0.42 13.65
CA ARG A 203 -13.49 0.25 15.00
C ARG A 203 -11.97 0.26 14.98
N THR A 204 -11.34 0.56 16.12
CA THR A 204 -9.90 0.40 16.28
C THR A 204 -9.55 -1.08 16.26
N PHE A 205 -8.62 -1.48 15.41
CA PHE A 205 -8.08 -2.84 15.34
C PHE A 205 -6.87 -3.02 16.24
N ALA A 206 -5.90 -2.11 16.14
CA ALA A 206 -4.68 -2.17 16.95
C ALA A 206 -4.04 -0.79 17.11
N GLN A 207 -3.41 -0.53 18.24
CA GLN A 207 -2.55 0.64 18.45
C GLN A 207 -1.15 0.35 17.91
N ILE A 208 -0.63 1.24 17.06
CA ILE A 208 0.71 1.14 16.49
C ILE A 208 1.53 2.29 17.06
N SER A 209 2.27 2.00 18.13
CA SER A 209 2.99 3.04 18.85
C SER A 209 4.36 3.35 18.25
N GLY A 210 4.73 4.62 18.24
CA GLY A 210 6.08 5.00 18.58
C GLY A 210 7.01 5.50 17.51
N GLU A 211 6.60 5.76 16.25
CA GLU A 211 7.45 6.47 15.29
C GLU A 211 6.65 7.52 14.53
N PRO A 212 7.26 8.65 14.19
CA PRO A 212 6.67 9.57 13.23
C PRO A 212 6.40 8.85 11.91
N LEU A 213 5.22 9.07 11.30
CA LEU A 213 4.79 8.47 10.04
C LEU A 213 4.45 6.97 10.10
N ALA A 214 4.17 6.41 11.26
CA ALA A 214 3.63 5.06 11.40
C ALA A 214 2.29 5.10 12.17
N PRO A 215 1.31 4.24 11.81
CA PRO A 215 1.35 3.25 10.72
C PRO A 215 1.27 3.91 9.34
N ASP A 216 1.97 3.33 8.36
CA ASP A 216 1.96 3.72 6.96
C ASP A 216 1.40 2.56 6.12
N GLY A 217 2.17 1.88 5.29
CA GLY A 217 1.71 0.73 4.50
C GLY A 217 1.40 -0.51 5.31
N LEU A 218 0.44 -1.32 4.85
CA LEU A 218 0.07 -2.61 5.43
C LEU A 218 -0.37 -3.62 4.39
N LYS A 219 -0.20 -4.91 4.70
CA LYS A 219 -0.68 -6.04 3.88
C LYS A 219 -1.11 -7.20 4.78
N ALA A 220 -1.99 -8.05 4.26
CA ALA A 220 -2.43 -9.28 4.92
C ALA A 220 -1.74 -10.53 4.35
N ASP A 221 -1.62 -11.59 5.16
CA ASP A 221 -1.31 -12.94 4.68
C ASP A 221 -2.57 -13.81 4.57
N VAL A 222 -2.42 -15.03 4.04
CA VAL A 222 -3.55 -15.96 3.84
C VAL A 222 -4.14 -16.51 5.15
N GLN A 223 -3.48 -16.30 6.28
CA GLN A 223 -3.96 -16.68 7.61
C GLN A 223 -4.71 -15.52 8.31
N GLY A 224 -4.74 -14.34 7.67
CA GLY A 224 -5.37 -13.13 8.20
C GLY A 224 -4.47 -12.31 9.12
N ASN A 225 -3.17 -12.63 9.23
CA ASN A 225 -2.26 -11.77 9.95
C ASN A 225 -2.02 -10.49 9.16
N ILE A 226 -1.90 -9.36 9.87
CA ILE A 226 -1.64 -8.04 9.30
C ILE A 226 -0.18 -7.67 9.54
N TYR A 227 0.48 -7.33 8.47
CA TYR A 227 1.84 -6.78 8.44
C TYR A 227 1.74 -5.28 8.22
N VAL A 228 2.25 -4.50 9.17
CA VAL A 228 2.13 -3.04 9.13
C VAL A 228 3.45 -2.39 9.53
N THR A 229 3.77 -1.27 8.92
CA THR A 229 4.92 -0.46 9.31
C THR A 229 4.74 0.08 10.71
N GLY A 230 5.81 0.04 11.50
CA GLY A 230 5.79 0.47 12.90
C GLY A 230 7.19 0.69 13.44
N LYS A 231 7.27 0.98 14.73
CA LYS A 231 8.56 1.19 15.39
C LYS A 231 9.47 -0.02 15.27
N GLY A 232 10.64 0.20 14.70
CA GLY A 232 11.70 -0.81 14.58
C GLY A 232 11.55 -1.74 13.37
N GLY A 233 10.50 -1.60 12.53
CA GLY A 233 10.33 -2.43 11.36
C GLY A 233 8.87 -2.73 11.02
N ILE A 234 8.59 -3.94 10.55
CA ILE A 234 7.25 -4.40 10.23
C ILE A 234 6.68 -5.17 11.42
N TRP A 235 5.59 -4.68 11.98
CA TRP A 235 4.84 -5.38 13.01
C TRP A 235 3.96 -6.45 12.38
N VAL A 236 3.96 -7.63 12.96
CA VAL A 236 3.06 -8.72 12.58
C VAL A 236 2.00 -8.84 13.67
N LEU A 237 0.74 -8.63 13.28
CA LEU A 237 -0.43 -8.71 14.14
C LEU A 237 -1.25 -9.94 13.75
N ASN A 238 -1.80 -10.65 14.72
CA ASN A 238 -2.74 -11.74 14.45
C ASN A 238 -4.14 -11.19 14.07
N PRO A 239 -5.10 -12.03 13.64
CA PRO A 239 -6.45 -11.60 13.27
C PRO A 239 -7.23 -10.87 14.38
N GLU A 240 -6.85 -11.05 15.65
CA GLU A 240 -7.43 -10.36 16.81
C GLU A 240 -6.75 -9.01 17.12
N GLY A 241 -5.72 -8.61 16.34
CA GLY A 241 -4.98 -7.36 16.51
C GLY A 241 -3.84 -7.43 17.54
N ASN A 242 -3.51 -8.61 18.08
CA ASN A 242 -2.41 -8.77 19.00
C ASN A 242 -1.07 -8.84 18.26
N ARG A 243 -0.06 -8.12 18.74
CA ARG A 243 1.26 -8.14 18.14
C ARG A 243 2.00 -9.45 18.45
N LEU A 244 2.28 -10.23 17.40
CA LEU A 244 3.08 -11.46 17.47
C LEU A 244 4.57 -11.15 17.54
N GLY A 245 5.05 -10.16 16.79
CA GLY A 245 6.46 -9.78 16.76
C GLY A 245 6.75 -8.63 15.80
N VAL A 246 8.04 -8.38 15.58
CA VAL A 246 8.54 -7.34 14.66
C VAL A 246 9.62 -7.93 13.76
N ILE A 247 9.49 -7.74 12.46
CA ILE A 247 10.54 -7.98 11.47
C ILE A 247 11.38 -6.71 11.41
N THR A 248 12.58 -6.75 12.00
CA THR A 248 13.46 -5.57 12.07
C THR A 248 13.98 -5.20 10.68
N VAL A 249 13.81 -3.93 10.29
CA VAL A 249 14.29 -3.37 9.04
C VAL A 249 15.35 -2.30 9.34
N PRO A 250 16.48 -2.26 8.61
CA PRO A 250 17.57 -1.31 8.89
C PRO A 250 17.20 0.18 8.71
N GLU A 251 16.25 0.48 7.81
CA GLU A 251 15.70 1.82 7.60
C GLU A 251 14.22 1.84 8.01
N LEU A 252 13.66 3.02 8.25
CA LEU A 252 12.23 3.17 8.55
C LEU A 252 11.40 2.71 7.34
N PRO A 253 10.60 1.64 7.47
CA PRO A 253 9.78 1.14 6.37
C PRO A 253 8.59 2.07 6.12
N ALA A 254 8.27 2.26 4.85
CA ALA A 254 7.10 3.00 4.41
C ALA A 254 5.98 2.06 3.94
N ASN A 255 6.30 1.03 3.14
CA ASN A 255 5.29 0.11 2.62
C ASN A 255 5.88 -1.29 2.36
N LEU A 256 5.03 -2.24 1.97
CA LEU A 256 5.41 -3.63 1.75
C LEU A 256 4.53 -4.30 0.69
N ALA A 257 5.04 -5.35 0.06
CA ALA A 257 4.30 -6.19 -0.88
C ALA A 257 4.74 -7.64 -0.81
N TRP A 258 3.79 -8.54 -0.98
CA TRP A 258 4.09 -9.95 -1.18
C TRP A 258 4.54 -10.19 -2.62
N GLY A 259 5.59 -11.00 -2.79
CA GLY A 259 6.08 -11.34 -4.12
C GLY A 259 6.63 -12.75 -4.23
N ASP A 260 7.29 -13.01 -5.37
CA ASP A 260 7.65 -14.31 -5.92
C ASP A 260 6.44 -15.16 -6.30
N SER A 261 6.66 -16.26 -7.02
CA SER A 261 5.59 -17.12 -7.54
C SER A 261 4.75 -17.77 -6.43
N ASP A 262 5.34 -18.01 -5.26
CA ASP A 262 4.66 -18.60 -4.10
C ASP A 262 4.18 -17.54 -3.08
N ARG A 263 4.44 -16.25 -3.33
CA ARG A 263 4.03 -15.11 -2.48
C ARG A 263 4.53 -15.20 -1.05
N LYS A 264 5.66 -15.86 -0.81
CA LYS A 264 6.27 -15.98 0.52
C LYS A 264 7.43 -15.02 0.77
N THR A 265 7.79 -14.19 -0.18
CA THR A 265 8.76 -13.12 0.00
C THR A 265 8.03 -11.81 0.26
N LEU A 266 8.35 -11.17 1.38
CA LEU A 266 7.90 -9.82 1.70
C LEU A 266 8.95 -8.84 1.21
N TYR A 267 8.60 -8.02 0.22
CA TYR A 267 9.37 -6.88 -0.26
C TYR A 267 8.99 -5.65 0.54
N ILE A 268 9.97 -4.86 0.95
CA ILE A 268 9.77 -3.72 1.85
C ILE A 268 10.46 -2.50 1.26
N THR A 269 9.70 -1.45 1.00
CA THR A 269 10.22 -0.12 0.68
C THR A 269 10.48 0.62 1.98
N ALA A 270 11.70 1.14 2.14
CA ALA A 270 12.12 1.80 3.37
C ALA A 270 13.08 2.95 3.03
N ARG A 271 12.64 4.18 3.25
CA ARG A 271 13.40 5.40 2.97
C ARG A 271 14.09 5.33 1.59
N SER A 272 15.39 5.13 1.57
CA SER A 272 16.21 5.17 0.35
C SER A 272 16.47 3.80 -0.27
N SER A 273 15.86 2.73 0.24
CA SER A 273 16.23 1.36 -0.10
C SER A 273 15.03 0.43 -0.30
N LEU A 274 15.29 -0.63 -1.06
CA LEU A 274 14.41 -1.80 -1.20
C LEU A 274 15.02 -2.97 -0.44
N TYR A 275 14.20 -3.62 0.39
CA TYR A 275 14.56 -4.83 1.15
C TYR A 275 13.65 -5.99 0.80
N ARG A 276 14.06 -7.21 1.16
CA ARG A 276 13.20 -8.38 1.20
C ARG A 276 13.50 -9.28 2.38
N VAL A 277 12.51 -10.07 2.76
CA VAL A 277 12.65 -11.16 3.73
C VAL A 277 11.79 -12.34 3.31
N ARG A 278 12.31 -13.55 3.47
CA ARG A 278 11.57 -14.77 3.17
C ARG A 278 10.79 -15.22 4.40
N LEU A 279 9.51 -15.56 4.22
CA LEU A 279 8.60 -16.00 5.28
C LEU A 279 8.03 -17.39 4.99
N ASN A 280 7.48 -18.05 6.01
CA ASN A 280 6.86 -19.38 5.88
C ASN A 280 5.43 -19.30 5.34
N VAL A 281 4.74 -18.18 5.57
CA VAL A 281 3.35 -17.95 5.15
C VAL A 281 3.33 -17.19 3.81
N ALA A 282 2.29 -17.44 3.02
CA ALA A 282 2.07 -16.70 1.77
C ALA A 282 1.19 -15.47 2.02
N GLY A 283 1.44 -14.38 1.30
CA GLY A 283 0.55 -13.24 1.24
C GLY A 283 -0.76 -13.52 0.52
N VAL A 284 -1.77 -12.69 0.76
CA VAL A 284 -3.01 -12.70 0.00
C VAL A 284 -2.68 -12.46 -1.48
N ARG A 285 -3.35 -13.20 -2.36
CA ARG A 285 -3.19 -13.00 -3.80
C ARG A 285 -3.86 -11.70 -4.21
N LEU A 286 -3.14 -10.85 -4.90
CA LEU A 286 -3.73 -9.70 -5.58
C LEU A 286 -4.58 -10.20 -6.77
N PRO A 287 -5.67 -9.49 -7.12
CA PRO A 287 -6.39 -9.73 -8.36
C PRO A 287 -5.45 -9.55 -9.58
N GLY A 288 -5.63 -10.37 -10.60
CA GLY A 288 -4.83 -10.33 -11.83
C GLY A 288 -3.82 -11.44 -11.99
#